data_0ac78a1c2eb53a28e3b524921e1013fe
#
_entry.id   0ac78a1c2eb53a28e3b524921e1013fe
#
_cell.length_a   1.000
_cell.length_b   1.000
_cell.length_c   1.000
_cell.angle_alpha   90.00
_cell.angle_beta   90.00
_cell.angle_gamma   90.00
#
_symmetry.space_group_name_H-M   'P 1'
#
loop_
_entity.id
_entity.type
_entity.pdbx_description
1 polymer ?
#
loop_
_entity_poly.entity_id
_entity_poly.type
_entity_poly.pdbx_seq_one_letter_code
_entity_poly.pdbx_strand_id
1 'polypeptide(L)'
;LLVSKQDGSITKEIRPSFKEKKYFFQVLRMENSTRAAGPGSYSRITPFNGNWILLEPSSDTIYTLMPDCSLRPFIARTPPIHTMDPEVFLIPRLISNRYYFMEGIKNVYDFRKEEGFPKTYFVYDTQEKEFSRYIIYNGDYTSKNEFYMVMLTPINAQGESWATLNAFDLCRDYQKGKLKGKL
;
A
#
# COMPACT_ATOMS: atom_id res chain seq x y z
N LEU A 1 6.60 16.67 -6.33
CA LEU A 1 6.81 17.81 -7.21
C LEU A 1 5.59 18.01 -8.08
N LEU A 2 5.12 19.25 -8.21
CA LEU A 2 4.19 19.65 -9.25
C LEU A 2 5.00 20.24 -10.41
N VAL A 3 4.66 19.81 -11.60
CA VAL A 3 5.38 20.16 -12.82
C VAL A 3 4.40 20.79 -13.80
N SER A 4 4.81 21.89 -14.42
CA SER A 4 4.05 22.53 -15.49
C SER A 4 3.92 21.58 -16.68
N LYS A 5 2.71 21.41 -17.20
CA LYS A 5 2.46 20.62 -18.42
C LYS A 5 2.95 21.31 -19.70
N GLN A 6 3.22 22.62 -19.63
CA GLN A 6 3.61 23.43 -20.79
C GLN A 6 5.11 23.30 -21.09
N ASP A 7 5.94 23.37 -20.04
CA ASP A 7 7.40 23.49 -20.19
C ASP A 7 8.21 22.52 -19.30
N GLY A 8 7.54 21.72 -18.47
CA GLY A 8 8.19 20.78 -17.56
C GLY A 8 8.85 21.45 -16.33
N SER A 9 8.66 22.75 -16.13
CA SER A 9 9.22 23.44 -14.97
C SER A 9 8.57 22.99 -13.66
N ILE A 10 9.34 22.97 -12.57
CA ILE A 10 8.81 22.66 -11.23
C ILE A 10 8.07 23.90 -10.71
N THR A 11 6.76 23.79 -10.56
CA THR A 11 5.90 24.88 -10.07
C THR A 11 5.75 24.86 -8.55
N LYS A 12 5.77 23.70 -7.93
CA LYS A 12 5.67 23.56 -6.47
C LYS A 12 6.29 22.26 -5.98
N GLU A 13 6.97 22.32 -4.86
CA GLU A 13 7.40 21.15 -4.12
C GLU A 13 6.49 20.92 -2.92
N ILE A 14 5.97 19.69 -2.79
CA ILE A 14 5.12 19.28 -1.69
C ILE A 14 5.89 18.21 -0.92
N ARG A 15 6.25 18.51 0.33
CA ARG A 15 6.99 17.60 1.20
C ARG A 15 6.18 17.32 2.46
N PRO A 16 5.68 16.08 2.64
CA PRO A 16 5.22 15.64 3.96
C PRO A 16 6.36 15.74 4.97
N SER A 17 6.06 16.21 6.18
CA SER A 17 7.05 16.31 7.23
C SER A 17 7.37 14.94 7.82
N PHE A 18 8.65 14.72 8.18
CA PHE A 18 9.10 13.58 8.96
C PHE A 18 10.33 13.97 9.77
N LYS A 19 10.51 13.34 10.92
CA LYS A 19 11.63 13.64 11.83
C LYS A 19 12.95 13.05 11.30
N GLU A 20 12.89 11.83 10.76
CA GLU A 20 14.02 11.08 10.25
C GLU A 20 13.60 10.29 9.03
N LYS A 21 14.46 10.24 8.00
CA LYS A 21 14.21 9.43 6.80
C LYS A 21 14.34 7.95 7.14
N LYS A 22 13.26 7.20 6.94
CA LYS A 22 13.23 5.74 7.06
C LYS A 22 13.11 5.10 5.68
N TYR A 23 13.86 4.03 5.48
CA TYR A 23 13.91 3.36 4.19
C TYR A 23 13.09 2.07 4.25
N PHE A 24 12.17 1.93 3.30
CA PHE A 24 11.28 0.78 3.17
C PHE A 24 11.97 -0.38 2.44
N PHE A 25 13.17 -0.72 2.89
CA PHE A 25 13.97 -1.85 2.40
C PHE A 25 15.08 -2.17 3.40
N GLN A 26 15.64 -3.38 3.29
CA GLN A 26 16.80 -3.83 4.03
C GLN A 26 17.99 -4.04 3.09
N VAL A 27 19.19 -3.76 3.57
CA VAL A 27 20.43 -3.87 2.79
C VAL A 27 21.44 -4.69 3.56
N LEU A 28 21.99 -5.70 2.90
CA LEU A 28 23.16 -6.46 3.36
C LEU A 28 24.36 -6.05 2.48
N ARG A 29 25.34 -5.43 3.10
CA ARG A 29 26.62 -5.13 2.45
C ARG A 29 27.61 -6.25 2.75
N MET A 30 28.24 -6.76 1.70
CA MET A 30 29.31 -7.75 1.74
C MET A 30 30.53 -7.15 1.07
N GLU A 31 31.71 -7.74 1.27
CA GLU A 31 32.99 -7.19 0.78
C GLU A 31 32.95 -6.82 -0.73
N ASN A 32 32.39 -7.69 -1.56
CA ASN A 32 32.36 -7.51 -3.02
C ASN A 32 30.94 -7.38 -3.61
N SER A 33 29.90 -7.24 -2.78
CA SER A 33 28.51 -7.17 -3.27
C SER A 33 27.58 -6.49 -2.27
N THR A 34 26.42 -6.06 -2.78
CA THR A 34 25.36 -5.51 -1.96
C THR A 34 24.04 -6.20 -2.37
N ARG A 35 23.34 -6.76 -1.40
CA ARG A 35 22.00 -7.31 -1.59
C ARG A 35 20.99 -6.37 -0.95
N ALA A 36 19.88 -6.14 -1.63
CA ALA A 36 18.77 -5.37 -1.08
C ALA A 36 17.48 -6.17 -1.20
N ALA A 37 16.62 -6.05 -0.21
CA ALA A 37 15.30 -6.64 -0.19
C ALA A 37 14.28 -5.59 0.25
N GLY A 38 13.08 -5.62 -0.37
CA GLY A 38 11.98 -4.74 -0.03
C GLY A 38 10.65 -5.49 0.00
N PRO A 39 9.64 -4.98 0.71
CA PRO A 39 8.38 -5.69 0.92
C PRO A 39 7.42 -5.64 -0.28
N GLY A 40 7.86 -5.13 -1.42
CA GLY A 40 7.07 -4.95 -2.62
C GLY A 40 6.67 -3.50 -2.88
N SER A 41 5.85 -3.29 -3.90
CA SER A 41 5.42 -1.96 -4.35
C SER A 41 4.30 -1.39 -3.47
N TYR A 42 4.24 -0.06 -3.45
CA TYR A 42 3.14 0.70 -2.87
C TYR A 42 2.92 1.99 -3.66
N SER A 43 1.69 2.49 -3.66
CA SER A 43 1.38 3.77 -4.29
C SER A 43 1.69 4.91 -3.34
N ARG A 44 2.49 5.87 -3.80
CA ARG A 44 2.76 7.10 -3.03
C ARG A 44 1.63 8.11 -3.13
N ILE A 45 0.85 8.02 -4.18
CA ILE A 45 -0.28 8.88 -4.48
C ILE A 45 -1.45 8.00 -4.91
N THR A 46 -2.62 8.20 -4.29
CA THR A 46 -3.83 7.43 -4.58
C THR A 46 -5.03 8.39 -4.67
N PRO A 47 -5.85 8.33 -5.73
CA PRO A 47 -7.04 9.18 -5.83
C PRO A 47 -8.07 8.78 -4.75
N PHE A 48 -8.71 9.79 -4.16
CA PHE A 48 -9.77 9.59 -3.17
C PHE A 48 -10.66 10.84 -3.06
N ASN A 49 -11.96 10.68 -3.30
CA ASN A 49 -12.99 11.74 -3.14
C ASN A 49 -12.60 13.08 -3.78
N GLY A 50 -12.18 13.07 -5.05
CA GLY A 50 -11.77 14.26 -5.78
C GLY A 50 -10.43 14.87 -5.35
N ASN A 51 -9.75 14.26 -4.40
CA ASN A 51 -8.45 14.63 -3.88
C ASN A 51 -7.44 13.49 -4.09
N TRP A 52 -6.26 13.60 -3.49
CA TRP A 52 -5.23 12.59 -3.52
C TRP A 52 -4.76 12.25 -2.11
N ILE A 53 -4.65 10.97 -1.79
CA ILE A 53 -3.95 10.52 -0.59
C ILE A 53 -2.46 10.46 -0.91
N LEU A 54 -1.66 11.13 -0.08
CA LEU A 54 -0.21 11.20 -0.22
C LEU A 54 0.45 10.42 0.91
N LEU A 55 1.23 9.41 0.54
CA LEU A 55 2.01 8.56 1.44
C LEU A 55 3.51 8.88 1.34
N GLU A 56 4.10 9.33 2.43
CA GLU A 56 5.54 9.31 2.66
C GLU A 56 5.82 8.31 3.79
N PRO A 57 6.45 7.17 3.53
CA PRO A 57 6.63 6.11 4.54
C PRO A 57 7.37 6.55 5.81
N SER A 58 8.24 7.57 5.70
CA SER A 58 8.96 8.13 6.85
C SER A 58 8.10 9.07 7.71
N SER A 59 6.95 9.51 7.20
CA SER A 59 6.02 10.38 7.91
C SER A 59 5.13 9.57 8.84
N ASP A 60 4.83 10.11 10.01
CA ASP A 60 3.84 9.55 10.93
C ASP A 60 2.40 9.87 10.51
N THR A 61 2.25 10.72 9.50
CA THR A 61 0.96 11.15 8.98
C THR A 61 0.85 10.88 7.48
N ILE A 62 -0.24 10.25 7.10
CA ILE A 62 -0.69 10.15 5.71
C ILE A 62 -1.57 11.37 5.46
N TYR A 63 -1.37 12.06 4.36
CA TYR A 63 -2.04 13.32 4.07
C TYR A 63 -3.03 13.19 2.93
N THR A 64 -4.06 14.03 2.94
CA THR A 64 -4.83 14.37 1.76
C THR A 64 -4.18 15.58 1.10
N LEU A 65 -3.82 15.45 -0.17
CA LEU A 65 -3.39 16.55 -1.03
C LEU A 65 -4.63 17.16 -1.69
N MET A 66 -4.91 18.40 -1.32
CA MET A 66 -6.08 19.16 -1.79
C MET A 66 -5.80 19.78 -3.18
N PRO A 67 -6.85 20.22 -3.93
CA PRO A 67 -6.68 20.87 -5.25
C PRO A 67 -5.84 22.16 -5.21
N ASP A 68 -5.82 22.87 -4.09
CA ASP A 68 -4.98 24.05 -3.85
C ASP A 68 -3.53 23.71 -3.52
N CYS A 69 -3.19 22.40 -3.59
CA CYS A 69 -1.89 21.85 -3.24
C CYS A 69 -1.52 22.01 -1.74
N SER A 70 -2.50 22.20 -0.86
CA SER A 70 -2.31 22.10 0.59
C SER A 70 -2.36 20.64 1.05
N LEU A 71 -1.68 20.35 2.15
CA LEU A 71 -1.72 19.05 2.81
C LEU A 71 -2.62 19.12 4.04
N ARG A 72 -3.58 18.19 4.13
CA ARG A 72 -4.40 17.99 5.34
C ARG A 72 -4.10 16.63 5.95
N PRO A 73 -3.90 16.52 7.26
CA PRO A 73 -3.77 15.22 7.92
C PRO A 73 -4.99 14.34 7.64
N PHE A 74 -4.75 13.07 7.30
CA PHE A 74 -5.81 12.10 7.01
C PHE A 74 -5.77 10.92 7.98
N ILE A 75 -4.61 10.26 8.09
CA ILE A 75 -4.38 9.19 9.06
C ILE A 75 -3.07 9.49 9.78
N ALA A 76 -3.12 9.58 11.11
CA ALA A 76 -1.95 9.67 11.96
C ALA A 76 -1.73 8.33 12.67
N ARG A 77 -0.48 7.87 12.72
CA ARG A 77 -0.12 6.65 13.45
C ARG A 77 0.55 6.94 14.77
N THR A 78 0.33 6.05 15.70
CA THR A 78 0.97 6.01 17.01
C THR A 78 1.42 4.58 17.30
N PRO A 79 2.65 4.36 17.78
CA PRO A 79 3.73 5.33 18.02
C PRO A 79 4.36 5.86 16.73
N PRO A 80 5.14 6.96 16.79
CA PRO A 80 5.89 7.49 15.65
C PRO A 80 6.91 6.49 15.11
N ILE A 81 7.10 6.45 13.78
CA ILE A 81 7.97 5.45 13.15
C ILE A 81 9.42 5.50 13.63
N HIS A 82 9.93 6.69 13.88
CA HIS A 82 11.31 6.88 14.34
C HIS A 82 11.58 6.36 15.75
N THR A 83 10.52 6.00 16.51
CA THR A 83 10.63 5.39 17.86
C THR A 83 10.47 3.88 17.83
N MET A 84 10.20 3.29 16.67
CA MET A 84 10.02 1.85 16.51
C MET A 84 11.35 1.18 16.14
N ASP A 85 11.61 0.04 16.75
CA ASP A 85 12.69 -0.88 16.40
C ASP A 85 12.19 -2.34 16.47
N PRO A 86 12.08 -3.03 15.34
CA PRO A 86 12.15 -2.50 13.98
C PRO A 86 10.94 -1.61 13.62
N GLU A 87 11.13 -0.75 12.63
CA GLU A 87 10.07 0.11 12.12
C GLU A 87 8.88 -0.73 11.58
N VAL A 88 7.67 -0.21 11.78
CA VAL A 88 6.46 -0.76 11.16
C VAL A 88 5.87 0.31 10.24
N PHE A 89 5.91 0.06 8.94
CA PHE A 89 5.34 0.96 7.94
C PHE A 89 3.84 0.73 7.82
N LEU A 90 3.07 1.81 7.75
CA LEU A 90 1.64 1.79 7.51
C LEU A 90 1.37 2.13 6.05
N ILE A 91 0.79 1.20 5.31
CA ILE A 91 0.52 1.34 3.87
C ILE A 91 -0.99 1.25 3.63
N PRO A 92 -1.66 2.33 3.22
CA PRO A 92 -3.04 2.26 2.73
C PRO A 92 -3.08 1.51 1.40
N ARG A 93 -4.04 0.59 1.25
CA ARG A 93 -4.22 -0.22 0.05
C ARG A 93 -5.48 0.20 -0.71
N LEU A 94 -6.61 0.13 -0.06
CA LEU A 94 -7.88 0.57 -0.61
C LEU A 94 -8.57 1.46 0.43
N ILE A 95 -8.98 2.63 0.01
CA ILE A 95 -9.68 3.60 0.84
C ILE A 95 -11.04 3.87 0.19
N SER A 96 -12.10 3.59 0.91
CA SER A 96 -13.46 3.95 0.53
C SER A 96 -14.05 4.96 1.53
N ASN A 97 -15.29 5.39 1.31
CA ASN A 97 -15.96 6.30 2.25
C ASN A 97 -16.18 5.68 3.64
N ARG A 98 -16.31 4.35 3.70
CA ARG A 98 -16.54 3.64 4.96
C ARG A 98 -15.32 2.87 5.45
N TYR A 99 -14.62 2.17 4.57
CA TYR A 99 -13.56 1.24 4.96
C TYR A 99 -12.18 1.70 4.49
N TYR A 100 -11.22 1.73 5.40
CA TYR A 100 -9.81 1.97 5.12
C TYR A 100 -9.04 0.67 5.29
N PHE A 101 -8.72 0.00 4.18
CA PHE A 101 -7.91 -1.22 4.17
C PHE A 101 -6.44 -0.87 4.15
N MET A 102 -5.71 -1.38 5.13
CA MET A 102 -4.32 -1.03 5.38
C MET A 102 -3.46 -2.25 5.67
N GLU A 103 -2.17 -2.11 5.42
CA GLU A 103 -1.14 -3.08 5.82
C GLU A 103 -0.15 -2.41 6.78
N GLY A 104 0.10 -3.06 7.91
CA GLY A 104 1.26 -2.81 8.74
C GLY A 104 2.38 -3.74 8.30
N ILE A 105 3.53 -3.21 7.90
CA ILE A 105 4.66 -4.01 7.39
C ILE A 105 5.87 -3.77 8.27
N LYS A 106 6.33 -4.83 8.92
CA LYS A 106 7.51 -4.79 9.79
C LYS A 106 8.79 -4.82 8.95
N ASN A 107 9.68 -3.85 9.18
CA ASN A 107 10.91 -3.66 8.38
C ASN A 107 12.05 -4.58 8.83
N VAL A 108 11.86 -5.88 8.70
CA VAL A 108 12.88 -6.90 8.99
C VAL A 108 12.99 -7.89 7.84
N TYR A 109 14.22 -8.31 7.54
CA TYR A 109 14.50 -9.30 6.50
C TYR A 109 15.71 -10.16 6.89
N ASP A 110 15.53 -11.48 6.81
CA ASP A 110 16.62 -12.46 6.99
C ASP A 110 17.19 -12.85 5.61
N PHE A 111 18.35 -12.32 5.27
CA PHE A 111 19.01 -12.58 3.98
C PHE A 111 19.50 -14.03 3.81
N ARG A 112 19.64 -14.79 4.90
CA ARG A 112 20.04 -16.22 4.83
C ARG A 112 18.85 -17.09 4.46
N LYS A 113 17.69 -16.80 5.03
CA LYS A 113 16.44 -17.54 4.76
C LYS A 113 15.68 -16.99 3.56
N GLU A 114 16.05 -15.78 3.09
CA GLU A 114 15.34 -15.02 2.06
C GLU A 114 13.87 -14.74 2.44
N GLU A 115 13.62 -14.52 3.73
CA GLU A 115 12.30 -14.27 4.31
C GLU A 115 12.27 -12.96 5.07
N GLY A 116 11.12 -12.28 5.06
CA GLY A 116 10.96 -11.08 5.85
C GLY A 116 9.73 -10.26 5.52
N PHE A 117 9.74 -9.03 6.04
CA PHE A 117 8.67 -8.07 5.93
C PHE A 117 7.30 -8.63 6.36
N PRO A 118 7.18 -9.15 7.61
CA PRO A 118 5.91 -9.66 8.11
C PRO A 118 4.81 -8.61 8.01
N LYS A 119 3.65 -9.02 7.50
CA LYS A 119 2.50 -8.14 7.23
C LYS A 119 1.36 -8.43 8.19
N THR A 120 0.68 -7.35 8.59
CA THR A 120 -0.60 -7.41 9.29
C THR A 120 -1.62 -6.66 8.46
N TYR A 121 -2.72 -7.31 8.14
CA TYR A 121 -3.82 -6.74 7.37
C TYR A 121 -4.93 -6.31 8.32
N PHE A 122 -5.32 -5.04 8.23
CA PHE A 122 -6.39 -4.52 9.05
C PHE A 122 -7.24 -3.50 8.30
N VAL A 123 -8.49 -3.41 8.67
CA VAL A 123 -9.48 -2.48 8.14
C VAL A 123 -9.98 -1.59 9.27
N TYR A 124 -10.10 -0.30 8.99
CA TYR A 124 -10.80 0.64 9.84
C TYR A 124 -12.19 0.93 9.27
N ASP A 125 -13.25 0.68 10.06
CA ASP A 125 -14.61 1.08 9.74
C ASP A 125 -14.85 2.50 10.30
N THR A 126 -15.10 3.46 9.40
CA THR A 126 -15.29 4.87 9.78
C THR A 126 -16.61 5.13 10.48
N GLN A 127 -17.62 4.26 10.30
CA GLN A 127 -18.93 4.37 10.95
C GLN A 127 -18.88 3.82 12.38
N GLU A 128 -18.38 2.60 12.53
CA GLU A 128 -18.26 1.95 13.84
C GLU A 128 -17.05 2.45 14.63
N LYS A 129 -16.09 3.13 13.97
CA LYS A 129 -14.81 3.62 14.55
C LYS A 129 -13.96 2.50 15.15
N GLU A 130 -13.99 1.34 14.51
CA GLU A 130 -13.29 0.14 14.97
C GLU A 130 -12.26 -0.37 13.99
N PHE A 131 -11.21 -1.00 14.52
CA PHE A 131 -10.23 -1.75 13.75
C PHE A 131 -10.49 -3.24 13.83
N SER A 132 -10.45 -3.90 12.69
CA SER A 132 -10.54 -5.35 12.58
C SER A 132 -9.44 -5.91 11.69
N ARG A 133 -9.01 -7.14 11.94
CA ARG A 133 -8.19 -7.90 10.99
C ARG A 133 -9.08 -8.41 9.86
N TYR A 134 -8.53 -8.46 8.65
CA TYR A 134 -9.28 -8.98 7.51
C TYR A 134 -8.47 -10.02 6.72
N ILE A 135 -9.21 -10.89 6.04
CA ILE A 135 -8.74 -11.75 4.96
C ILE A 135 -9.73 -11.59 3.83
N ILE A 136 -9.23 -11.38 2.61
CA ILE A 136 -10.07 -11.25 1.42
C ILE A 136 -9.96 -12.53 0.61
N TYR A 137 -11.09 -12.95 0.09
CA TYR A 137 -11.18 -14.09 -0.81
C TYR A 137 -11.68 -13.63 -2.17
N ASN A 138 -11.07 -14.17 -3.23
CA ASN A 138 -11.58 -13.97 -4.58
C ASN A 138 -12.93 -14.69 -4.72
N GLY A 139 -13.98 -13.93 -4.97
CA GLY A 139 -15.35 -14.42 -5.10
C GLY A 139 -15.61 -15.31 -6.33
N ASP A 140 -14.72 -15.28 -7.34
CA ASP A 140 -14.85 -16.07 -8.57
C ASP A 140 -14.45 -17.53 -8.37
N TYR A 141 -13.81 -17.87 -7.24
CA TYR A 141 -13.41 -19.24 -6.93
C TYR A 141 -14.51 -20.01 -6.17
N THR A 142 -14.56 -21.32 -6.41
CA THR A 142 -15.51 -22.23 -5.75
C THR A 142 -15.13 -22.53 -4.30
N SER A 143 -13.84 -22.37 -3.96
CA SER A 143 -13.30 -22.51 -2.60
C SER A 143 -12.63 -21.21 -2.16
N LYS A 144 -12.28 -21.12 -0.87
CA LYS A 144 -11.54 -19.97 -0.34
C LYS A 144 -10.20 -19.83 -1.06
N ASN A 145 -10.06 -18.77 -1.84
CA ASN A 145 -8.82 -18.38 -2.51
C ASN A 145 -8.45 -16.97 -2.04
N GLU A 146 -7.39 -16.85 -1.25
CA GLU A 146 -6.99 -15.57 -0.69
C GLU A 146 -6.56 -14.60 -1.79
N PHE A 147 -7.01 -13.37 -1.65
CA PHE A 147 -6.68 -12.26 -2.53
C PHE A 147 -5.98 -11.16 -1.73
N TYR A 148 -4.84 -10.70 -2.22
CA TYR A 148 -4.04 -9.70 -1.52
C TYR A 148 -4.25 -8.32 -2.11
N MET A 149 -4.60 -7.34 -1.27
CA MET A 149 -4.85 -5.94 -1.67
C MET A 149 -3.65 -5.28 -2.36
N VAL A 150 -2.44 -5.77 -2.16
CA VAL A 150 -1.23 -5.28 -2.86
C VAL A 150 -1.34 -5.43 -4.39
N MET A 151 -2.20 -6.34 -4.86
CA MET A 151 -2.45 -6.57 -6.30
C MET A 151 -3.40 -5.53 -6.90
N LEU A 152 -4.08 -4.73 -6.06
CA LEU A 152 -5.04 -3.73 -6.52
C LEU A 152 -4.34 -2.45 -6.92
N THR A 153 -4.73 -1.92 -8.07
CA THR A 153 -4.34 -0.58 -8.55
C THR A 153 -5.59 0.29 -8.57
N PRO A 154 -5.64 1.39 -7.82
CA PRO A 154 -6.77 2.32 -7.85
C PRO A 154 -6.97 2.91 -9.25
N ILE A 155 -8.23 2.98 -9.71
CA ILE A 155 -8.59 3.56 -11.01
C ILE A 155 -9.04 5.00 -10.85
N ASN A 156 -9.90 5.27 -9.88
CA ASN A 156 -10.58 6.56 -9.75
C ASN A 156 -10.88 6.93 -8.28
N ALA A 157 -11.45 8.12 -8.11
CA ALA A 157 -11.82 8.65 -6.80
C ALA A 157 -13.05 7.96 -6.17
N GLN A 158 -13.78 7.14 -6.91
CA GLN A 158 -14.94 6.40 -6.45
C GLN A 158 -14.57 5.09 -5.71
N GLY A 159 -13.29 4.78 -5.63
CA GLY A 159 -12.77 3.59 -4.94
C GLY A 159 -12.77 2.34 -5.81
N GLU A 160 -12.93 2.48 -7.13
CA GLU A 160 -12.73 1.37 -8.05
C GLU A 160 -11.24 1.04 -8.19
N SER A 161 -10.95 -0.24 -8.32
CA SER A 161 -9.59 -0.76 -8.45
C SER A 161 -9.58 -1.94 -9.40
N TRP A 162 -8.45 -2.17 -10.05
CA TRP A 162 -8.24 -3.33 -10.90
C TRP A 162 -7.02 -4.14 -10.46
N ALA A 163 -6.99 -5.39 -10.85
CA ALA A 163 -5.83 -6.26 -10.68
C ALA A 163 -5.55 -7.03 -11.97
N THR A 164 -4.28 -7.31 -12.22
CA THR A 164 -3.87 -8.22 -13.29
C THR A 164 -3.78 -9.64 -12.74
N LEU A 165 -4.47 -10.56 -13.40
CA LEU A 165 -4.37 -11.99 -13.12
C LEU A 165 -3.64 -12.68 -14.27
N ASN A 166 -2.86 -13.72 -13.94
CA ASN A 166 -2.15 -14.49 -14.96
C ASN A 166 -3.15 -15.37 -15.71
N ALA A 167 -3.23 -15.19 -17.05
CA ALA A 167 -4.16 -15.93 -17.90
C ALA A 167 -3.91 -17.45 -17.85
N PHE A 168 -2.66 -17.88 -17.78
CA PHE A 168 -2.31 -19.30 -17.66
C PHE A 168 -2.86 -19.91 -16.36
N ASP A 169 -2.74 -19.20 -15.23
CA ASP A 169 -3.26 -19.67 -13.95
C ASP A 169 -4.79 -19.73 -13.96
N LEU A 170 -5.45 -18.72 -14.56
CA LEU A 170 -6.91 -18.72 -14.73
C LEU A 170 -7.39 -19.90 -15.57
N CYS A 171 -6.76 -20.14 -16.74
CA CYS A 171 -7.12 -21.26 -17.60
C CYS A 171 -6.91 -22.62 -16.90
N ARG A 172 -5.79 -22.77 -16.20
CA ARG A 172 -5.50 -23.98 -15.41
C ARG A 172 -6.53 -24.20 -14.31
N ASP A 173 -6.90 -23.15 -13.60
CA ASP A 173 -7.85 -23.24 -12.49
C ASP A 173 -9.29 -23.46 -12.99
N TYR A 174 -9.64 -22.90 -14.16
CA TYR A 174 -10.88 -23.20 -14.83
C TYR A 174 -10.98 -24.68 -15.22
N GLN A 175 -9.96 -25.22 -15.89
CA GLN A 175 -9.90 -26.64 -16.28
C GLN A 175 -10.01 -27.59 -15.08
N LYS A 176 -9.53 -27.16 -13.91
CA LYS A 176 -9.65 -27.90 -12.65
C LYS A 176 -11.00 -27.69 -11.94
N GLY A 177 -11.94 -26.97 -12.52
CA GLY A 177 -13.25 -26.68 -11.93
C GLY A 177 -13.22 -25.82 -10.68
N LYS A 178 -12.15 -25.02 -10.50
CA LYS A 178 -11.99 -24.16 -9.32
C LYS A 178 -12.68 -22.79 -9.46
N LEU A 179 -13.02 -22.38 -10.67
CA LEU A 179 -13.72 -21.13 -10.94
C LEU A 179 -15.22 -21.33 -11.00
N LYS A 180 -15.98 -20.32 -10.51
CA LYS A 180 -17.43 -20.22 -10.70
C LYS A 180 -17.73 -19.65 -12.08
N GLY A 181 -18.77 -20.16 -12.72
CA GLY A 181 -19.22 -19.63 -14.01
C GLY A 181 -18.54 -20.25 -15.21
N LYS A 182 -18.85 -19.70 -16.41
CA LYS A 182 -18.22 -20.07 -17.70
C LYS A 182 -17.26 -18.95 -18.08
N LEU A 183 -16.08 -19.32 -18.58
CA LEU A 183 -15.20 -18.39 -19.26
C LEU A 183 -15.80 -17.97 -20.60
#